data_f9a70300dcaa80e4e6e70f6ca774d975
#
_entry.id   f9a70300dcaa80e4e6e70f6ca774d975
#
_cell.length_a   1.000
_cell.length_b   1.000
_cell.length_c   1.000
_cell.angle_alpha   90.00
_cell.angle_beta   90.00
_cell.angle_gamma   90.00
#
_symmetry.space_group_name_H-M   'P 1'
#
loop_
_entity.id
_entity.type
_entity.pdbx_description
1 polymer ?
#
loop_
_entity_poly.entity_id
_entity_poly.type
_entity_poly.pdbx_seq_one_letter_code
_entity_poly.pdbx_strand_id
1 'polypeptide(L)'
;MTPLRVKVGNASLTVALRLRAVPDVVVVGAGVMGASIALELQRSGRTVVVVDKGDAVGSGSTSSSSAVVRFNFSTLAAVTAAWESAHRWGAWAAHLGLADDASGG
;
A
#
# COMPACT_ATOMS: atom_id res chain seq x y z
N MET A 1 -9.85 27.06 5.35
CA MET A 1 -9.41 25.67 5.01
C MET A 1 -10.26 24.71 5.83
N THR A 2 -11.06 23.89 5.17
CA THR A 2 -11.98 22.97 5.83
C THR A 2 -11.17 21.77 6.36
N PRO A 3 -11.20 21.45 7.68
CA PRO A 3 -10.50 20.28 8.19
C PRO A 3 -11.13 19.01 7.63
N LEU A 4 -10.30 18.12 7.09
CA LEU A 4 -10.73 16.81 6.64
C LEU A 4 -10.95 15.91 7.86
N ARG A 5 -12.19 15.47 8.07
CA ARG A 5 -12.51 14.45 9.09
C ARG A 5 -12.21 13.08 8.53
N VAL A 6 -11.17 12.46 9.03
CA VAL A 6 -10.88 11.05 8.77
C VAL A 6 -11.42 10.22 9.92
N LYS A 7 -12.39 9.35 9.65
CA LYS A 7 -12.80 8.33 10.60
C LYS A 7 -11.81 7.18 10.57
N VAL A 8 -11.11 6.96 11.68
CA VAL A 8 -10.28 5.78 11.91
C VAL A 8 -11.00 4.94 12.97
N GLY A 9 -11.64 3.87 12.56
CA GLY A 9 -12.43 3.04 13.46
C GLY A 9 -13.58 3.83 14.12
N ASN A 10 -13.78 3.65 15.44
CA ASN A 10 -14.75 4.42 16.23
C ASN A 10 -14.22 5.79 16.68
N ALA A 11 -12.98 6.10 16.42
CA ALA A 11 -12.39 7.38 16.76
C ALA A 11 -12.49 8.35 15.59
N SER A 12 -13.11 9.51 15.82
CA SER A 12 -13.02 10.64 14.91
C SER A 12 -11.66 11.30 15.11
N LEU A 13 -10.67 10.95 14.31
CA LEU A 13 -9.43 11.69 14.26
C LEU A 13 -9.66 12.93 13.39
N THR A 14 -9.83 14.07 14.03
CA THR A 14 -9.72 15.35 13.35
C THR A 14 -8.23 15.59 13.12
N VAL A 15 -7.71 15.04 12.05
CA VAL A 15 -6.40 15.44 11.57
C VAL A 15 -6.58 16.82 10.98
N ALA A 16 -6.23 17.83 11.74
CA ALA A 16 -5.93 19.14 11.19
C ALA A 16 -4.66 18.98 10.35
N LEU A 17 -4.78 18.32 9.22
CA LEU A 17 -3.79 18.33 8.18
C LEU A 17 -3.73 19.80 7.72
N ARG A 18 -2.83 20.54 8.32
CA ARG A 18 -2.32 21.76 7.71
C ARG A 18 -1.55 21.34 6.46
N LEU A 19 -2.29 20.78 5.50
CA LEU A 19 -1.78 20.57 4.18
C LEU A 19 -1.60 21.96 3.56
N ARG A 20 -0.40 22.45 3.59
CA ARG A 20 -0.01 23.61 2.78
C ARG A 20 -0.16 23.31 1.28
N ALA A 21 -0.39 22.05 0.93
CA ALA A 21 -0.62 21.59 -0.42
C ALA A 21 -1.67 20.46 -0.40
N VAL A 22 -2.57 20.51 -1.38
CA VAL A 22 -3.49 19.40 -1.65
C VAL A 22 -2.68 18.21 -2.17
N PRO A 23 -2.84 16.98 -1.65
CA PRO A 23 -2.16 15.83 -2.19
C PRO A 23 -2.61 15.56 -3.64
N ASP A 24 -1.69 15.07 -4.46
CA ASP A 24 -2.01 14.71 -5.84
C ASP A 24 -2.96 13.50 -5.90
N VAL A 25 -2.79 12.55 -4.97
CA VAL A 25 -3.54 11.31 -4.93
C VAL A 25 -3.90 10.93 -3.50
N VAL A 26 -5.11 10.48 -3.31
CA VAL A 26 -5.58 9.83 -2.08
C VAL A 26 -5.82 8.36 -2.37
N VAL A 27 -5.13 7.49 -1.66
CA VAL A 27 -5.31 6.03 -1.74
C VAL A 27 -6.20 5.59 -0.59
N VAL A 28 -7.31 4.96 -0.92
CA VAL A 28 -8.24 4.43 0.08
C VAL A 28 -7.96 2.95 0.30
N GLY A 29 -7.52 2.62 1.48
CA GLY A 29 -7.12 1.27 1.88
C GLY A 29 -5.60 1.13 2.03
N ALA A 30 -5.16 0.74 3.23
CA ALA A 30 -3.76 0.57 3.61
C ALA A 30 -3.37 -0.92 3.74
N GLY A 31 -3.99 -1.78 2.93
CA GLY A 31 -3.55 -3.15 2.70
C GLY A 31 -2.34 -3.19 1.76
N VAL A 32 -1.90 -4.39 1.39
CA VAL A 32 -0.73 -4.57 0.50
C VAL A 32 -0.91 -3.87 -0.84
N MET A 33 -2.10 -3.88 -1.40
CA MET A 33 -2.38 -3.22 -2.68
C MET A 33 -2.28 -1.69 -2.57
N GLY A 34 -2.98 -1.11 -1.60
CA GLY A 34 -2.96 0.34 -1.38
C GLY A 34 -1.57 0.86 -1.00
N ALA A 35 -0.87 0.17 -0.14
CA ALA A 35 0.50 0.51 0.25
C ALA A 35 1.47 0.44 -0.94
N SER A 36 1.35 -0.59 -1.79
CA SER A 36 2.18 -0.74 -2.99
C SER A 36 1.91 0.35 -4.02
N ILE A 37 0.64 0.69 -4.25
CA ILE A 37 0.25 1.78 -5.15
C ILE A 37 0.79 3.11 -4.63
N ALA A 38 0.64 3.39 -3.34
CA ALA A 38 1.14 4.61 -2.71
C ALA A 38 2.66 4.74 -2.85
N LEU A 39 3.40 3.66 -2.66
CA LEU A 39 4.85 3.62 -2.82
C LEU A 39 5.26 3.97 -4.27
N GLU A 40 4.64 3.36 -5.26
CA GLU A 40 4.96 3.62 -6.66
C GLU A 40 4.58 5.05 -7.08
N LEU A 41 3.46 5.57 -6.64
CA LEU A 41 3.07 6.96 -6.89
C LEU A 41 4.05 7.94 -6.26
N GLN A 42 4.49 7.69 -5.04
CA GLN A 42 5.47 8.51 -4.36
C GLN A 42 6.82 8.47 -5.09
N ARG A 43 7.25 7.32 -5.56
CA ARG A 43 8.47 7.15 -6.37
C ARG A 43 8.39 7.90 -7.70
N SER A 44 7.19 8.08 -8.24
CA SER A 44 6.97 8.87 -9.45
C SER A 44 6.93 10.39 -9.19
N GLY A 45 7.16 10.83 -7.96
CA GLY A 45 7.22 12.24 -7.59
C GLY A 45 5.85 12.84 -7.20
N ARG A 46 4.83 12.02 -6.98
CA ARG A 46 3.52 12.47 -6.56
C ARG A 46 3.39 12.51 -5.05
N THR A 47 2.64 13.48 -4.55
CA THR A 47 2.26 13.53 -3.14
C THR A 47 1.06 12.61 -2.90
N VAL A 48 1.20 11.69 -1.96
CA VAL A 48 0.20 10.65 -1.70
C VAL A 48 -0.21 10.64 -0.25
N VAL A 49 -1.51 10.56 -0.01
CA VAL A 49 -2.09 10.30 1.30
C VAL A 49 -2.83 8.97 1.26
N VAL A 50 -2.56 8.11 2.22
CA VAL A 50 -3.25 6.83 2.38
C VAL A 50 -4.22 6.93 3.54
N VAL A 51 -5.46 6.53 3.32
CA VAL A 51 -6.50 6.48 4.34
C VAL A 51 -7.03 5.06 4.48
N ASP A 52 -7.30 4.64 5.71
CA ASP A 52 -7.85 3.33 6.00
C ASP A 52 -8.91 3.42 7.10
N LYS A 53 -9.90 2.54 7.03
CA LYS A 53 -10.97 2.45 8.04
C LYS A 53 -10.56 1.66 9.28
N GLY A 54 -9.49 0.88 9.20
CA GLY A 54 -8.99 0.04 10.28
C GLY A 54 -8.11 0.80 11.27
N ASP A 55 -7.71 0.12 12.34
CA ASP A 55 -6.89 0.69 13.41
C ASP A 55 -5.41 0.70 13.08
N ALA A 56 -4.99 -0.10 12.09
CA ALA A 56 -3.60 -0.23 11.68
C ALA A 56 -3.49 -0.56 10.19
N VAL A 57 -2.31 -0.30 9.62
CA VAL A 57 -1.95 -0.72 8.26
C VAL A 57 -2.04 -2.24 8.16
N GLY A 58 -2.69 -2.74 7.10
CA GLY A 58 -2.82 -4.17 6.86
C GLY A 58 -3.84 -4.90 7.74
N SER A 59 -4.67 -4.19 8.51
CA SER A 59 -5.65 -4.80 9.44
C SER A 59 -6.84 -5.50 8.75
N GLY A 60 -7.00 -5.32 7.45
CA GLY A 60 -8.06 -5.94 6.65
C GLY A 60 -7.67 -7.29 6.05
N SER A 61 -8.02 -7.51 4.79
CA SER A 61 -7.79 -8.77 4.07
C SER A 61 -6.31 -9.15 3.92
N THR A 62 -5.38 -8.20 3.96
CA THR A 62 -3.94 -8.48 3.93
C THR A 62 -3.50 -9.35 5.11
N SER A 63 -3.91 -9.00 6.32
CA SER A 63 -3.59 -9.79 7.52
C SER A 63 -4.37 -11.09 7.62
N SER A 64 -5.52 -11.17 6.96
CA SER A 64 -6.38 -12.37 6.92
C SER A 64 -6.00 -13.32 5.78
N SER A 65 -5.07 -12.93 4.91
CA SER A 65 -4.62 -13.72 3.77
C SER A 65 -3.68 -14.85 4.19
N SER A 66 -3.77 -16.00 3.51
CA SER A 66 -2.78 -17.07 3.62
C SER A 66 -1.49 -16.81 2.84
N ALA A 67 -1.40 -15.68 2.15
CA ALA A 67 -0.23 -15.23 1.39
C ALA A 67 0.23 -16.23 0.31
N VAL A 68 -0.71 -16.93 -0.35
CA VAL A 68 -0.42 -17.83 -1.45
C VAL A 68 -0.36 -17.06 -2.77
N VAL A 69 0.77 -17.14 -3.44
CA VAL A 69 0.95 -16.58 -4.79
C VAL A 69 0.76 -17.70 -5.82
N ARG A 70 -0.08 -17.46 -6.83
CA ARG A 70 -0.39 -18.43 -7.88
C ARG A 70 -0.43 -17.75 -9.25
N PHE A 71 -0.37 -18.59 -10.31
CA PHE A 71 -0.36 -18.12 -11.70
C PHE A 71 -1.51 -18.71 -12.55
N ASN A 72 -2.31 -19.61 -12.00
CA ASN A 72 -3.39 -20.29 -12.70
C ASN A 72 -4.66 -19.46 -12.76
N PHE A 73 -4.68 -18.53 -13.68
CA PHE A 73 -5.83 -17.67 -13.98
C PHE A 73 -6.41 -18.01 -15.35
N SER A 74 -7.66 -17.62 -15.58
CA SER A 74 -8.39 -17.89 -16.82
C SER A 74 -8.06 -16.96 -17.96
N THR A 75 -7.39 -15.84 -17.69
CA THR A 75 -7.03 -14.85 -18.72
C THR A 75 -5.52 -14.67 -18.80
N LEU A 76 -5.03 -14.44 -20.03
CA LEU A 76 -3.60 -14.17 -20.23
C LEU A 76 -3.14 -12.91 -19.49
N ALA A 77 -3.97 -11.88 -19.46
CA ALA A 77 -3.65 -10.64 -18.74
C ALA A 77 -3.41 -10.89 -17.23
N ALA A 78 -4.26 -11.71 -16.60
CA ALA A 78 -4.10 -12.06 -15.19
C ALA A 78 -2.87 -12.93 -14.94
N VAL A 79 -2.58 -13.89 -15.81
CA VAL A 79 -1.37 -14.74 -15.73
C VAL A 79 -0.12 -13.87 -15.86
N THR A 80 -0.08 -12.96 -16.84
CA THR A 80 1.05 -12.06 -17.07
C THR A 80 1.28 -11.15 -15.87
N ALA A 81 0.23 -10.53 -15.35
CA ALA A 81 0.33 -9.66 -14.18
C ALA A 81 0.84 -10.41 -12.93
N ALA A 82 0.34 -11.63 -12.71
CA ALA A 82 0.79 -12.46 -11.60
C ALA A 82 2.26 -12.88 -11.76
N TRP A 83 2.68 -13.24 -12.96
CA TRP A 83 4.06 -13.61 -13.27
C TRP A 83 5.02 -12.45 -13.05
N GLU A 84 4.72 -11.27 -13.57
CA GLU A 84 5.53 -10.07 -13.35
C GLU A 84 5.61 -9.70 -11.86
N SER A 85 4.49 -9.80 -11.15
CA SER A 85 4.44 -9.53 -9.71
C SER A 85 5.27 -10.52 -8.89
N ALA A 86 5.38 -11.77 -9.33
CA ALA A 86 6.19 -12.79 -8.65
C ALA A 86 7.67 -12.41 -8.56
N HIS A 87 8.20 -11.76 -9.58
CA HIS A 87 9.60 -11.28 -9.55
C HIS A 87 9.80 -10.21 -8.46
N ARG A 88 8.81 -9.35 -8.24
CA ARG A 88 8.85 -8.36 -7.16
C ARG A 88 8.74 -9.01 -5.79
N TRP A 89 7.88 -10.01 -5.64
CA TRP A 89 7.78 -10.78 -4.42
C TRP A 89 9.07 -11.52 -4.08
N GLY A 90 9.74 -12.07 -5.07
CA GLY A 90 11.03 -12.76 -4.91
C GLY A 90 12.18 -11.83 -4.50
N ALA A 91 12.09 -10.55 -4.79
CA ALA A 91 13.08 -9.53 -4.46
C ALA A 91 12.45 -8.39 -3.63
N TRP A 92 11.60 -8.72 -2.69
CA TRP A 92 10.75 -7.76 -1.98
C TRP A 92 11.55 -6.70 -1.22
N ALA A 93 12.59 -7.10 -0.49
CA ALA A 93 13.44 -6.17 0.24
C ALA A 93 14.11 -5.16 -0.71
N ALA A 94 14.64 -5.62 -1.83
CA ALA A 94 15.23 -4.76 -2.86
C ALA A 94 14.17 -3.83 -3.48
N HIS A 95 12.96 -4.35 -3.74
CA HIS A 95 11.86 -3.56 -4.25
C HIS A 95 11.47 -2.41 -3.30
N LEU A 96 11.49 -2.65 -2.00
CA LEU A 96 11.22 -1.64 -0.98
C LEU A 96 12.40 -0.69 -0.75
N GLY A 97 13.55 -0.91 -1.36
CA GLY A 97 14.76 -0.13 -1.12
C GLY A 97 15.37 -0.37 0.26
N LEU A 98 15.05 -1.49 0.88
CA LEU A 98 15.68 -1.90 2.12
C LEU A 98 17.09 -2.41 1.80
N ALA A 99 18.10 -1.88 2.49
CA ALA A 99 19.43 -2.43 2.41
C ALA A 99 19.38 -3.91 2.82
N ASP A 100 20.12 -4.74 2.09
CA ASP A 100 20.34 -6.11 2.51
C ASP A 100 20.98 -6.08 3.90
N ASP A 101 20.19 -6.24 4.94
CA ASP A 101 20.68 -6.68 6.23
C ASP A 101 21.10 -8.15 6.12
N ALA A 102 22.06 -8.39 5.21
CA ALA A 102 22.68 -9.68 5.03
C ALA A 102 23.60 -10.07 6.20
N SER A 103 23.41 -9.43 7.35
CA SER A 103 24.15 -9.75 8.57
C SER A 103 23.28 -10.43 9.62
N GLY A 104 22.10 -10.88 9.25
CA GLY A 104 21.27 -11.74 10.08
C GLY A 104 21.47 -13.19 9.70
N GLY A 105 22.55 -13.75 10.14
CA GLY A 105 22.76 -15.21 10.06
C GLY A 105 21.77 -15.97 10.94
#